data_e0709cb9e850595ba00c26997f81a9f6
#
_entry.id   e0709cb9e850595ba00c26997f81a9f6
#
_cell.length_a   1.000
_cell.length_b   1.000
_cell.length_c   1.000
_cell.angle_alpha   90.00
_cell.angle_beta   90.00
_cell.angle_gamma   90.00
#
_symmetry.space_group_name_H-M   'P 1'
#
loop_
_entity.id
_entity.type
_entity.pdbx_description
1 polymer ?
#
loop_
_entity_poly.entity_id
_entity_poly.type
_entity_poly.pdbx_seq_one_letter_code
_entity_poly.pdbx_strand_id
1 'polypeptide(L)'
;MEKLFISNIRAIHRGQIVSAHGIVVYFLLCAVKAPEVAIAVVLALFTLFAVWVLLSVIAYPDRTEISYNITWGQGAVTIILFAVTYLTLKSLI
;
A
#
# COMPACT_ATOMS: atom_id res chain seq x y z
N MET A 1 0.76 -16.39 14.76
CA MET A 1 1.10 -15.92 13.41
C MET A 1 -0.12 -15.49 12.60
N GLU A 2 -1.20 -16.27 12.68
CA GLU A 2 -2.43 -15.95 11.95
C GLU A 2 -3.03 -14.59 12.32
N LYS A 3 -2.81 -14.13 13.54
CA LYS A 3 -3.33 -12.84 14.02
C LYS A 3 -2.59 -11.63 13.43
N LEU A 4 -1.44 -11.85 12.81
CA LEU A 4 -0.65 -10.79 12.20
C LEU A 4 -1.17 -10.38 10.83
N PHE A 5 -1.92 -11.26 10.18
CA PHE A 5 -2.40 -11.02 8.81
C PHE A 5 -3.92 -10.94 8.77
N ILE A 6 -4.41 -10.19 7.80
CA ILE A 6 -5.84 -10.08 7.56
C ILE A 6 -6.34 -11.43 7.04
N SER A 7 -7.34 -12.02 7.73
CA SER A 7 -7.90 -13.31 7.34
C SER A 7 -9.26 -13.20 6.64
N ASN A 8 -9.85 -12.00 6.63
CA ASN A 8 -11.17 -11.76 6.07
C ASN A 8 -11.03 -11.06 4.72
N ILE A 9 -11.68 -11.61 3.69
CA ILE A 9 -11.59 -11.06 2.33
C ILE A 9 -12.13 -9.62 2.26
N ARG A 10 -13.17 -9.30 3.01
CA ARG A 10 -13.70 -7.92 3.04
C ARG A 10 -12.67 -6.94 3.59
N ALA A 11 -11.94 -7.35 4.62
CA ALA A 11 -10.89 -6.52 5.19
C ALA A 11 -9.73 -6.36 4.20
N ILE A 12 -9.42 -7.40 3.42
CA ILE A 12 -8.40 -7.33 2.38
C ILE A 12 -8.82 -6.32 1.30
N HIS A 13 -10.08 -6.37 0.86
CA HIS A 13 -10.59 -5.40 -0.11
C HIS A 13 -10.50 -3.97 0.40
N ARG A 14 -10.89 -3.75 1.66
CA ARG A 14 -10.78 -2.41 2.29
C ARG A 14 -9.32 -1.97 2.36
N GLY A 15 -8.43 -2.86 2.75
CA GLY A 15 -7.00 -2.58 2.80
C GLY A 15 -6.44 -2.23 1.44
N GLN A 16 -6.87 -2.91 0.38
CA GLN A 16 -6.47 -2.61 -0.97
C GLN A 16 -6.91 -1.21 -1.39
N ILE A 17 -8.14 -0.82 -1.07
CA ILE A 17 -8.67 0.50 -1.37
C ILE A 17 -7.89 1.56 -0.60
N VAL A 18 -7.61 1.36 0.68
CA VAL A 18 -6.84 2.30 1.49
C VAL A 18 -5.43 2.45 0.94
N SER A 19 -4.79 1.35 0.53
CA SER A 19 -3.47 1.40 -0.09
C SER A 19 -3.47 2.25 -1.35
N ALA A 20 -4.51 2.10 -2.19
CA ALA A 20 -4.64 2.88 -3.42
C ALA A 20 -4.79 4.38 -3.11
N HIS A 21 -5.44 4.73 -2.01
CA HIS A 21 -5.57 6.12 -1.59
C HIS A 21 -4.21 6.77 -1.30
N GLY A 22 -3.20 5.98 -0.98
CA GLY A 22 -1.84 6.51 -0.78
C GLY A 22 -1.32 7.23 -2.01
N ILE A 23 -1.62 6.73 -3.20
CA ILE A 23 -1.22 7.36 -4.45
C ILE A 23 -1.93 8.71 -4.62
N VAL A 24 -3.22 8.76 -4.33
CA VAL A 24 -4.02 9.98 -4.40
C VAL A 24 -3.49 11.01 -3.40
N VAL A 25 -3.20 10.58 -2.17
CA VAL A 25 -2.66 11.46 -1.13
C VAL A 25 -1.31 12.04 -1.57
N TYR A 26 -0.47 11.23 -2.22
CA TYR A 26 0.81 11.71 -2.75
C TYR A 26 0.58 12.89 -3.71
N PHE A 27 -0.32 12.74 -4.68
CA PHE A 27 -0.61 13.81 -5.63
C PHE A 27 -1.16 15.04 -4.93
N LEU A 28 -2.04 14.88 -3.94
CA LEU A 28 -2.59 15.99 -3.17
C LEU A 28 -1.51 16.74 -2.40
N LEU A 29 -0.60 16.00 -1.76
CA LEU A 29 0.50 16.61 -1.01
C LEU A 29 1.44 17.38 -1.93
N CYS A 30 1.70 16.87 -3.14
CA CYS A 30 2.48 17.58 -4.13
C CYS A 30 1.77 18.84 -4.61
N ALA A 31 0.45 18.77 -4.80
CA ALA A 31 -0.34 19.91 -5.26
C ALA A 31 -0.35 21.05 -4.25
N VAL A 32 -0.38 20.76 -2.95
CA VAL A 32 -0.35 21.78 -1.90
C VAL A 32 1.08 22.16 -1.51
N LYS A 33 2.09 21.63 -2.20
CA LYS A 33 3.51 21.92 -1.95
C LYS A 33 3.93 21.59 -0.51
N ALA A 34 3.46 20.45 0.00
CA ALA A 34 3.85 19.98 1.32
C ALA A 34 5.36 19.73 1.40
N PRO A 35 5.97 19.86 2.59
CA PRO A 35 7.39 19.54 2.75
C PRO A 35 7.71 18.11 2.34
N GLU A 36 8.85 17.90 1.68
CA GLU A 36 9.24 16.58 1.21
C GLU A 36 9.34 15.55 2.35
N VAL A 37 9.77 16.01 3.53
CA VAL A 37 9.85 15.13 4.71
C VAL A 37 8.46 14.60 5.07
N ALA A 38 7.45 15.47 5.05
CA ALA A 38 6.07 15.06 5.35
C ALA A 38 5.56 14.07 4.30
N ILE A 39 5.84 14.34 3.01
CA ILE A 39 5.46 13.44 1.93
C ILE A 39 6.13 12.08 2.13
N ALA A 40 7.43 12.06 2.44
CA ALA A 40 8.17 10.81 2.65
C ALA A 40 7.59 9.99 3.81
N VAL A 41 7.27 10.64 4.93
CA VAL A 41 6.71 9.94 6.10
C VAL A 41 5.34 9.34 5.76
N VAL A 42 4.47 10.11 5.12
CA VAL A 42 3.14 9.63 4.76
C VAL A 42 3.23 8.46 3.78
N LEU A 43 4.08 8.60 2.75
CA LEU A 43 4.26 7.53 1.77
C LEU A 43 4.86 6.27 2.40
N ALA A 44 5.80 6.43 3.33
CA ALA A 44 6.38 5.28 4.02
C ALA A 44 5.32 4.51 4.80
N LEU A 45 4.42 5.22 5.48
CA LEU A 45 3.33 4.59 6.21
C LEU A 45 2.37 3.84 5.27
N PHE A 46 2.01 4.46 4.15
CA PHE A 46 1.16 3.80 3.15
C PHE A 46 1.86 2.58 2.54
N THR A 47 3.16 2.68 2.29
CA THR A 47 3.93 1.57 1.73
C THR A 47 3.98 0.39 2.70
N LEU A 48 4.23 0.64 3.98
CA LEU A 48 4.24 -0.41 5.00
C LEU A 48 2.85 -1.07 5.10
N PHE A 49 1.80 -0.27 5.06
CA PHE A 49 0.44 -0.79 5.08
C PHE A 49 0.17 -1.65 3.84
N ALA A 50 0.58 -1.18 2.66
CA ALA A 50 0.39 -1.90 1.40
C ALA A 50 1.12 -3.25 1.41
N VAL A 51 2.35 -3.28 1.95
CA VAL A 51 3.12 -4.52 2.08
C VAL A 51 2.40 -5.49 3.01
N TRP A 52 1.88 -4.98 4.13
CA TRP A 52 1.15 -5.82 5.08
C TRP A 52 -0.10 -6.43 4.43
N VAL A 53 -0.84 -5.65 3.67
CA VAL A 53 -2.01 -6.14 2.94
C VAL A 53 -1.61 -7.19 1.89
N LEU A 54 -0.52 -6.93 1.17
CA LEU A 54 -0.02 -7.89 0.16
C LEU A 54 0.37 -9.21 0.81
N LEU A 55 1.09 -9.16 1.93
CA LEU A 55 1.48 -10.37 2.67
C LEU A 55 0.23 -11.11 3.18
N SER A 56 -0.79 -10.37 3.60
CA SER A 56 -2.06 -10.96 4.04
C SER A 56 -2.75 -11.69 2.89
N VAL A 57 -2.75 -11.11 1.68
CA VAL A 57 -3.31 -11.77 0.50
C VAL A 57 -2.59 -13.08 0.22
N ILE A 58 -1.25 -13.07 0.28
CA ILE A 58 -0.44 -14.27 0.01
C ILE A 58 -0.68 -15.33 1.09
N ALA A 59 -0.81 -14.91 2.35
CA ALA A 59 -0.97 -15.81 3.49
C ALA A 59 -2.43 -16.22 3.74
N TYR A 60 -3.37 -15.72 2.94
CA TYR A 60 -4.80 -15.99 3.14
C TYR A 60 -5.07 -17.50 3.12
N PRO A 61 -5.68 -18.07 4.18
CA PRO A 61 -5.82 -19.52 4.29
C PRO A 61 -6.75 -20.14 3.24
N ASP A 62 -7.78 -19.40 2.80
CA ASP A 62 -8.68 -19.86 1.75
C ASP A 62 -8.46 -19.05 0.48
N ARG A 63 -7.49 -19.49 -0.30
CA ARG A 63 -7.10 -18.78 -1.52
C ARG A 63 -8.14 -18.88 -2.63
N THR A 64 -9.12 -19.73 -2.48
CA THR A 64 -10.19 -19.83 -3.49
C THR A 64 -11.06 -18.57 -3.53
N GLU A 65 -11.13 -17.85 -2.42
CA GLU A 65 -11.89 -16.60 -2.34
C GLU A 65 -11.09 -15.40 -2.84
N ILE A 66 -9.76 -15.54 -2.98
CA ILE A 66 -8.88 -14.47 -3.44
C ILE A 66 -8.74 -14.60 -4.96
N SER A 67 -9.29 -13.63 -5.69
CA SER A 67 -9.15 -13.63 -7.13
C SER A 67 -7.73 -13.25 -7.55
N TYR A 68 -7.34 -13.73 -8.72
CA TYR A 68 -6.05 -13.38 -9.32
C TYR A 68 -5.88 -11.87 -9.45
N ASN A 69 -6.97 -11.16 -9.79
CA ASN A 69 -6.96 -9.72 -9.96
C ASN A 69 -6.68 -8.98 -8.66
N ILE A 70 -7.16 -9.49 -7.52
CA ILE A 70 -6.90 -8.88 -6.22
C ILE A 70 -5.40 -8.92 -5.92
N THR A 71 -4.76 -10.07 -6.15
CA THR A 71 -3.33 -10.23 -5.91
C THR A 71 -2.50 -9.30 -6.80
N TRP A 72 -2.81 -9.27 -8.09
CA TRP A 72 -2.12 -8.41 -9.03
C TRP A 72 -2.35 -6.94 -8.74
N GLY A 73 -3.59 -6.57 -8.41
CA GLY A 73 -3.92 -5.19 -8.08
C GLY A 73 -3.15 -4.69 -6.88
N GLN A 74 -3.10 -5.50 -5.82
CA GLN A 74 -2.36 -5.12 -4.62
C GLN A 74 -0.86 -5.07 -4.88
N GLY A 75 -0.35 -6.01 -5.67
CA GLY A 75 1.06 -6.01 -6.06
C GLY A 75 1.43 -4.75 -6.83
N ALA A 76 0.60 -4.36 -7.80
CA ALA A 76 0.83 -3.15 -8.58
C ALA A 76 0.83 -1.89 -7.71
N VAL A 77 -0.16 -1.76 -6.82
CA VAL A 77 -0.24 -0.62 -5.89
C VAL A 77 0.98 -0.56 -5.00
N THR A 78 1.42 -1.70 -4.47
CA THR A 78 2.59 -1.77 -3.61
C THR A 78 3.85 -1.34 -4.35
N ILE A 79 4.04 -1.79 -5.59
CA ILE A 79 5.19 -1.41 -6.41
C ILE A 79 5.19 0.10 -6.68
N ILE A 80 4.03 0.66 -7.02
CA ILE A 80 3.91 2.09 -7.27
C ILE A 80 4.27 2.89 -6.02
N LEU A 81 3.76 2.48 -4.85
CA LEU A 81 4.05 3.16 -3.59
C LEU A 81 5.54 3.08 -3.25
N PHE A 82 6.17 1.92 -3.47
CA PHE A 82 7.61 1.77 -3.28
C PHE A 82 8.39 2.71 -4.17
N ALA A 83 8.04 2.77 -5.46
CA ALA A 83 8.74 3.61 -6.41
C ALA A 83 8.65 5.09 -6.03
N VAL A 84 7.44 5.55 -5.69
CA VAL A 84 7.21 6.95 -5.30
C VAL A 84 7.94 7.28 -4.00
N THR A 85 7.88 6.37 -3.02
CA THR A 85 8.59 6.54 -1.74
C THR A 85 10.10 6.62 -1.95
N TYR A 86 10.63 5.73 -2.79
CA TYR A 86 12.06 5.73 -3.12
C TYR A 86 12.48 7.04 -3.75
N LEU A 87 11.72 7.52 -4.74
CA LEU A 87 12.04 8.77 -5.42
C LEU A 87 12.01 9.96 -4.46
N THR A 88 11.04 9.98 -3.55
CA THR A 88 10.93 11.05 -2.55
C THR A 88 12.11 11.01 -1.58
N LEU A 89 12.48 9.83 -1.09
CA LEU A 89 13.61 9.67 -0.19
C LEU A 89 14.92 10.05 -0.89
N LYS A 90 15.08 9.67 -2.15
CA LYS A 90 16.27 10.02 -2.93
C LYS A 90 16.39 11.53 -3.10
N SER A 91 15.27 12.21 -3.28
CA SER A 91 15.24 13.67 -3.38
C SER A 91 15.67 14.36 -2.08
N LEU A 92 15.38 13.72 -0.92
CA LEU A 92 15.75 14.25 0.39
C LEU A 92 17.23 14.06 0.72
N ILE A 93 17.86 13.05 0.13
CA ILE A 93 19.28 12.74 0.36
C ILE A 93 20.12 13.45 -0.70
#